data_af1541b45913959c1b089ea7b9e743b0
#
_entry.id   af1541b45913959c1b089ea7b9e743b0
#
_cell.length_a   1.000
_cell.length_b   1.000
_cell.length_c   1.000
_cell.angle_alpha   90.00
_cell.angle_beta   90.00
_cell.angle_gamma   90.00
#
_symmetry.space_group_name_H-M   'P 1'
#
loop_
_entity.id
_entity.type
_entity.pdbx_description
1 polymer ?
#
loop_
_entity_poly.entity_id
_entity_poly.type
_entity_poly.pdbx_seq_one_letter_code
_entity_poly.pdbx_strand_id
1 'polypeptide(L)'
;MEKISYGGWKNCYHLSNDHIELIVTADVGPRIIYLGLIGGENIFMQFPDQMGVTTSDEWLNFGGHRLWHAPESQPRTYYPDMEPVLVQEIDHGLVVTQKPEPTTGVQKQIQIALSPNEPEVKLIHRLINHNLWGVEAAPWSISVMSPGGIAILPLPPRGPHPEFILPTSRISIWPYTNLSDPRFKFFEKYIQITQDAAM
;
A
#
# COMPACT_ATOMS: atom_id res chain seq x y z
N MET A 1 11.09 -18.04 5.31
CA MET A 1 10.94 -16.75 6.02
C MET A 1 12.07 -16.60 7.02
N GLU A 2 12.66 -15.42 7.10
CA GLU A 2 13.80 -15.11 7.94
C GLU A 2 13.63 -13.74 8.62
N LYS A 3 14.06 -13.62 9.87
CA LYS A 3 14.09 -12.33 10.57
C LYS A 3 15.42 -11.64 10.29
N ILE A 4 15.38 -10.42 9.77
CA ILE A 4 16.54 -9.65 9.33
C ILE A 4 16.52 -8.21 9.85
N SER A 5 17.64 -7.51 9.73
CA SER A 5 17.68 -6.04 9.80
C SER A 5 17.64 -5.45 8.39
N TYR A 6 16.85 -4.40 8.19
CA TYR A 6 16.73 -3.75 6.89
C TYR A 6 16.50 -2.25 7.05
N GLY A 7 17.21 -1.43 6.26
CA GLY A 7 17.00 0.02 6.19
C GLY A 7 17.12 0.76 7.52
N GLY A 8 17.85 0.21 8.50
CA GLY A 8 18.00 0.78 9.84
C GLY A 8 17.05 0.18 10.88
N TRP A 9 15.97 -0.48 10.49
CA TRP A 9 15.11 -1.26 11.40
C TRP A 9 15.74 -2.61 11.73
N LYS A 10 15.64 -3.02 12.99
CA LYS A 10 16.24 -4.27 13.50
C LYS A 10 15.32 -5.48 13.37
N ASN A 11 14.02 -5.24 13.31
CA ASN A 11 13.02 -6.29 13.28
C ASN A 11 12.24 -6.20 11.96
N CYS A 12 12.77 -6.84 10.93
CA CYS A 12 12.09 -7.03 9.66
C CYS A 12 11.96 -8.52 9.35
N TYR A 13 11.01 -8.87 8.52
CA TYR A 13 10.79 -10.24 8.06
C TYR A 13 10.98 -10.30 6.56
N HIS A 14 11.92 -11.13 6.12
CA HIS A 14 12.15 -11.45 4.71
C HIS A 14 11.38 -12.70 4.34
N LEU A 15 10.55 -12.62 3.33
CA LEU A 15 9.82 -13.73 2.74
C LEU A 15 10.24 -13.85 1.28
N SER A 16 10.44 -15.06 0.81
CA SER A 16 10.77 -15.32 -0.59
C SER A 16 10.23 -16.67 -1.05
N ASN A 17 10.03 -16.80 -2.35
CA ASN A 17 9.89 -18.04 -3.10
C ASN A 17 10.95 -18.05 -4.21
N ASP A 18 10.84 -18.93 -5.20
CA ASP A 18 11.81 -19.01 -6.30
C ASP A 18 11.79 -17.83 -7.29
N HIS A 19 10.80 -16.94 -7.18
CA HIS A 19 10.54 -15.87 -8.14
C HIS A 19 10.68 -14.47 -7.56
N ILE A 20 10.12 -14.27 -6.37
CA ILE A 20 10.01 -12.94 -5.74
C ILE A 20 10.42 -12.98 -4.27
N GLU A 21 10.81 -11.83 -3.79
CA GLU A 21 11.12 -11.59 -2.38
C GLU A 21 10.47 -10.29 -1.90
N LEU A 22 10.12 -10.25 -0.62
CA LEU A 22 9.57 -9.07 0.04
C LEU A 22 10.08 -8.93 1.46
N ILE A 23 10.09 -7.69 1.95
CA ILE A 23 10.48 -7.37 3.34
C ILE A 23 9.34 -6.61 4.02
N VAL A 24 8.98 -7.07 5.20
CA VAL A 24 7.95 -6.48 6.06
C VAL A 24 8.61 -5.91 7.29
N THR A 25 8.29 -4.67 7.65
CA THR A 25 8.79 -4.05 8.88
C THR A 25 7.94 -4.49 10.08
N ALA A 26 8.59 -4.71 11.24
CA ALA A 26 7.92 -4.97 12.51
C ALA A 26 8.22 -3.91 13.58
N ASP A 27 9.21 -3.06 13.37
CA ASP A 27 9.50 -1.92 14.25
C ASP A 27 8.50 -0.77 14.05
N VAL A 28 7.91 -0.68 12.85
CA VAL A 28 6.88 0.28 12.45
C VAL A 28 5.87 -0.39 11.50
N GLY A 29 4.66 0.14 11.38
CA GLY A 29 3.72 -0.36 10.37
C GLY A 29 2.30 -0.62 10.89
N PRO A 30 1.52 -1.48 10.20
CA PRO A 30 1.92 -2.57 9.27
C PRO A 30 2.35 -2.09 7.88
N ARG A 31 3.48 -2.59 7.38
CA ARG A 31 4.07 -2.13 6.11
C ARG A 31 4.94 -3.18 5.41
N ILE A 32 4.79 -3.29 4.08
CA ILE A 32 5.75 -3.97 3.21
C ILE A 32 6.66 -2.87 2.63
N ILE A 33 7.95 -2.94 2.91
CA ILE A 33 8.90 -1.90 2.50
C ILE A 33 9.71 -2.27 1.26
N TYR A 34 9.78 -3.54 0.94
CA TYR A 34 10.46 -4.07 -0.23
C TYR A 34 9.60 -5.13 -0.92
N LEU A 35 9.57 -5.10 -2.24
CA LEU A 35 9.07 -6.17 -3.10
C LEU A 35 9.86 -6.12 -4.40
N GLY A 36 10.36 -7.27 -4.85
CA GLY A 36 11.11 -7.40 -6.11
C GLY A 36 11.17 -8.83 -6.59
N LEU A 37 11.73 -9.01 -7.79
CA LEU A 37 12.18 -10.33 -8.23
C LEU A 37 13.40 -10.73 -7.39
N ILE A 38 13.65 -12.03 -7.26
CA ILE A 38 14.85 -12.51 -6.53
C ILE A 38 16.11 -11.84 -7.06
N GLY A 39 16.81 -11.14 -6.16
CA GLY A 39 18.03 -10.37 -6.50
C GLY A 39 17.79 -9.18 -7.42
N GLY A 40 16.54 -8.78 -7.62
CA GLY A 40 16.17 -7.62 -8.42
C GLY A 40 16.11 -6.32 -7.64
N GLU A 41 15.54 -5.29 -8.27
CA GLU A 41 15.34 -3.99 -7.64
C GLU A 41 14.01 -3.94 -6.87
N ASN A 42 13.97 -3.09 -5.84
CA ASN A 42 12.74 -2.80 -5.13
C ASN A 42 11.76 -2.01 -6.02
N ILE A 43 10.59 -2.54 -6.27
CA ILE A 43 9.55 -1.83 -7.03
C ILE A 43 8.88 -0.72 -6.22
N PHE A 44 9.03 -0.73 -4.88
CA PHE A 44 8.52 0.32 -4.01
C PHE A 44 9.54 1.43 -3.82
N MET A 45 9.04 2.67 -3.78
CA MET A 45 9.81 3.83 -3.32
C MET A 45 10.16 3.68 -1.84
N GLN A 46 11.38 4.06 -1.50
CA GLN A 46 11.84 4.25 -0.12
C GLN A 46 12.34 5.69 0.01
N PHE A 47 12.10 6.30 1.17
CA PHE A 47 12.63 7.64 1.48
C PHE A 47 13.85 7.47 2.39
N PRO A 48 15.10 7.65 1.87
CA PRO A 48 16.32 7.30 2.59
C PRO A 48 16.48 8.01 3.94
N ASP A 49 16.01 9.25 4.03
CA ASP A 49 16.02 10.09 5.24
C ASP A 49 15.01 9.65 6.31
N GLN A 50 14.06 8.80 5.94
CA GLN A 50 13.03 8.28 6.85
C GLN A 50 13.27 6.83 7.24
N MET A 51 14.15 6.12 6.52
CA MET A 51 14.43 4.70 6.79
C MET A 51 15.06 4.52 8.16
N GLY A 52 14.59 3.52 8.91
CA GLY A 52 15.07 3.21 10.26
C GLY A 52 14.48 4.08 11.38
N VAL A 53 13.73 5.13 11.04
CA VAL A 53 13.06 5.98 12.03
C VAL A 53 11.94 5.21 12.72
N THR A 54 11.88 5.31 14.06
CA THR A 54 10.85 4.67 14.90
C THR A 54 10.11 5.68 15.80
N THR A 55 10.52 6.94 15.78
CA THR A 55 9.89 8.03 16.54
C THR A 55 9.93 9.31 15.72
N SER A 56 8.81 10.01 15.62
CA SER A 56 8.71 11.32 14.99
C SER A 56 7.48 12.04 15.53
N ASP A 57 7.56 13.35 15.66
CA ASP A 57 6.40 14.20 15.98
C ASP A 57 5.54 14.45 14.73
N GLU A 58 6.08 14.16 13.55
CA GLU A 58 5.40 14.32 12.27
C GLU A 58 5.09 12.96 11.63
N TRP A 59 4.03 12.92 10.83
CA TRP A 59 3.73 11.77 10.01
C TRP A 59 4.81 11.57 8.93
N LEU A 60 5.32 10.34 8.80
CA LEU A 60 6.31 9.97 7.80
C LEU A 60 5.74 9.00 6.78
N ASN A 61 6.11 9.18 5.51
CA ASN A 61 5.64 8.32 4.44
C ASN A 61 6.32 6.95 4.42
N PHE A 62 7.65 6.89 4.69
CA PHE A 62 8.54 5.72 4.54
C PHE A 62 8.58 5.11 3.13
N GLY A 63 7.50 5.21 2.36
CA GLY A 63 7.29 4.48 1.11
C GLY A 63 6.66 3.09 1.32
N GLY A 64 6.87 2.18 0.37
CA GLY A 64 6.33 0.84 0.46
C GLY A 64 4.82 0.73 0.29
N HIS A 65 4.26 -0.36 0.80
CA HIS A 65 2.83 -0.63 0.81
C HIS A 65 2.28 -0.57 2.24
N ARG A 66 1.17 0.14 2.44
CA ARG A 66 0.52 0.36 3.73
C ARG A 66 -1.01 0.32 3.64
N LEU A 67 -1.65 0.28 4.81
CA LEU A 67 -3.10 0.35 4.94
C LEU A 67 -3.51 1.64 5.65
N TRP A 68 -4.38 2.40 5.02
CA TRP A 68 -5.13 3.50 5.60
C TRP A 68 -6.63 3.19 5.64
N HIS A 69 -7.44 4.12 6.10
CA HIS A 69 -8.89 4.04 6.03
C HIS A 69 -9.48 5.30 5.37
N ALA A 70 -10.40 5.09 4.46
CA ALA A 70 -11.12 6.13 3.75
C ALA A 70 -12.50 6.38 4.42
N PRO A 71 -13.09 7.61 4.25
CA PRO A 71 -12.59 8.73 3.49
C PRO A 71 -11.42 9.43 4.19
N GLU A 72 -10.54 10.08 3.39
CA GLU A 72 -9.42 10.84 3.92
C GLU A 72 -9.89 12.01 4.78
N SER A 73 -9.30 12.17 5.97
CA SER A 73 -9.64 13.25 6.91
C SER A 73 -8.50 13.48 7.90
N GLN A 74 -8.13 14.74 8.10
CA GLN A 74 -7.21 15.18 9.15
C GLN A 74 -7.94 15.25 10.51
N PRO A 75 -7.31 14.83 11.63
CA PRO A 75 -6.03 14.11 11.73
C PRO A 75 -6.20 12.58 11.60
N ARG A 76 -7.44 12.10 11.49
CA ARG A 76 -7.86 10.71 11.61
C ARG A 76 -7.07 9.75 10.72
N THR A 77 -6.97 10.05 9.40
CA THR A 77 -6.30 9.17 8.44
C THR A 77 -4.77 9.15 8.63
N TYR A 78 -4.21 10.23 9.17
CA TYR A 78 -2.77 10.45 9.33
C TYR A 78 -2.22 9.99 10.68
N TYR A 79 -2.87 9.02 11.31
CA TYR A 79 -2.32 8.42 12.52
C TYR A 79 -0.94 7.80 12.20
N PRO A 80 0.13 8.15 12.96
CA PRO A 80 1.48 7.69 12.70
C PRO A 80 1.62 6.16 12.84
N ASP A 81 2.27 5.52 11.87
CA ASP A 81 2.57 4.08 11.88
C ASP A 81 3.94 3.81 12.56
N MET A 82 4.21 4.49 13.69
CA MET A 82 5.54 4.53 14.35
C MET A 82 5.71 3.50 15.46
N GLU A 83 4.71 2.69 15.74
CA GLU A 83 4.79 1.69 16.79
C GLU A 83 5.11 0.30 16.24
N PRO A 84 5.82 -0.53 17.03
CA PRO A 84 6.02 -1.92 16.69
C PRO A 84 4.70 -2.67 16.49
N VAL A 85 4.67 -3.53 15.48
CA VAL A 85 3.52 -4.36 15.16
C VAL A 85 3.68 -5.78 15.70
N LEU A 86 2.55 -6.42 16.00
CA LEU A 86 2.49 -7.83 16.29
C LEU A 86 2.60 -8.62 14.97
N VAL A 87 3.51 -9.59 14.93
CA VAL A 87 3.72 -10.48 13.79
C VAL A 87 3.32 -11.89 14.18
N GLN A 88 2.46 -12.50 13.39
CA GLN A 88 2.05 -13.90 13.49
C GLN A 88 2.42 -14.61 12.20
N GLU A 89 3.19 -15.68 12.31
CA GLU A 89 3.51 -16.54 11.17
C GLU A 89 2.31 -17.38 10.76
N ILE A 90 2.10 -17.51 9.45
CA ILE A 90 1.09 -18.38 8.82
C ILE A 90 1.76 -19.19 7.72
N ASP A 91 1.03 -20.14 7.14
CA ASP A 91 1.53 -20.90 6.01
C ASP A 91 1.86 -19.99 4.82
N HIS A 92 3.09 -20.08 4.33
CA HIS A 92 3.68 -19.26 3.28
C HIS A 92 3.58 -17.73 3.50
N GLY A 93 3.50 -17.26 4.75
CA GLY A 93 3.34 -15.84 4.98
C GLY A 93 3.28 -15.40 6.43
N LEU A 94 2.74 -14.22 6.64
CA LEU A 94 2.55 -13.64 7.97
C LEU A 94 1.33 -12.71 8.03
N VAL A 95 0.88 -12.47 9.27
CA VAL A 95 -0.12 -11.46 9.59
C VAL A 95 0.57 -10.40 10.46
N VAL A 96 0.53 -9.15 10.01
CA VAL A 96 1.03 -8.00 10.78
C VAL A 96 -0.14 -7.17 11.26
N THR A 97 -0.13 -6.88 12.57
CA THR A 97 -1.23 -6.19 13.24
C THR A 97 -0.68 -5.06 14.10
N GLN A 98 -1.09 -3.83 13.85
CA GLN A 98 -0.78 -2.71 14.73
C GLN A 98 -1.65 -2.75 15.99
N LYS A 99 -1.29 -1.99 17.01
CA LYS A 99 -2.19 -1.73 18.14
C LYS A 99 -3.41 -0.90 17.69
N PRO A 100 -4.56 -0.99 18.39
CA PRO A 100 -5.66 -0.07 18.13
C PRO A 100 -5.18 1.39 18.28
N GLU A 101 -5.51 2.22 17.31
CA GLU A 101 -5.21 3.66 17.33
C GLU A 101 -6.00 4.34 18.45
N PRO A 102 -5.36 5.00 19.41
CA PRO A 102 -6.07 5.62 20.54
C PRO A 102 -7.08 6.69 20.14
N THR A 103 -6.83 7.38 19.03
CA THR A 103 -7.67 8.49 18.54
C THR A 103 -8.87 8.04 17.73
N THR A 104 -8.81 6.87 17.09
CA THR A 104 -9.86 6.38 16.19
C THR A 104 -10.52 5.10 16.68
N GLY A 105 -9.88 4.36 17.57
CA GLY A 105 -10.30 3.01 17.97
C GLY A 105 -10.22 1.98 16.83
N VAL A 106 -9.55 2.30 15.72
CA VAL A 106 -9.36 1.41 14.58
C VAL A 106 -8.03 0.68 14.71
N GLN A 107 -8.01 -0.60 14.41
CA GLN A 107 -6.80 -1.42 14.33
C GLN A 107 -6.61 -1.88 12.89
N LYS A 108 -5.41 -1.67 12.36
CA LYS A 108 -5.04 -2.08 11.01
C LYS A 108 -4.31 -3.42 11.04
N GLN A 109 -4.65 -4.28 10.10
CA GLN A 109 -4.01 -5.58 9.94
C GLN A 109 -3.81 -5.87 8.45
N ILE A 110 -2.64 -6.41 8.11
CA ILE A 110 -2.33 -6.91 6.76
C ILE A 110 -1.91 -8.37 6.89
N GLN A 111 -2.64 -9.25 6.23
CA GLN A 111 -2.20 -10.62 5.99
C GLN A 111 -1.49 -10.68 4.65
N ILE A 112 -0.31 -11.27 4.64
CA ILE A 112 0.61 -11.34 3.51
C ILE A 112 0.93 -12.81 3.28
N ALA A 113 0.66 -13.32 2.08
CA ALA A 113 0.99 -14.69 1.72
C ALA A 113 1.62 -14.73 0.32
N LEU A 114 2.75 -15.43 0.20
CA LEU A 114 3.39 -15.71 -1.08
C LEU A 114 2.80 -16.99 -1.68
N SER A 115 2.57 -16.97 -3.00
CA SER A 115 2.34 -18.22 -3.72
C SER A 115 3.59 -19.10 -3.62
N PRO A 116 3.45 -20.40 -3.40
CA PRO A 116 4.61 -21.29 -3.37
C PRO A 116 5.35 -21.37 -4.71
N ASN A 117 4.63 -21.24 -5.83
CA ASN A 117 5.16 -21.57 -7.16
C ASN A 117 5.04 -20.43 -8.19
N GLU A 118 4.44 -19.30 -7.83
CA GLU A 118 4.15 -18.21 -8.76
C GLU A 118 4.71 -16.88 -8.23
N PRO A 119 5.07 -15.92 -9.09
CA PRO A 119 5.49 -14.58 -8.67
C PRO A 119 4.28 -13.75 -8.19
N GLU A 120 3.56 -14.27 -7.21
CA GLU A 120 2.32 -13.68 -6.68
C GLU A 120 2.39 -13.48 -5.17
N VAL A 121 1.94 -12.30 -4.73
CA VAL A 121 1.70 -11.97 -3.31
C VAL A 121 0.22 -11.69 -3.13
N LYS A 122 -0.43 -12.45 -2.25
CA LYS A 122 -1.82 -12.21 -1.85
C LYS A 122 -1.86 -11.38 -0.57
N LEU A 123 -2.57 -10.25 -0.62
CA LEU A 123 -2.76 -9.36 0.53
C LEU A 123 -4.23 -9.34 0.95
N ILE A 124 -4.47 -9.46 2.26
CA ILE A 124 -5.80 -9.23 2.84
C ILE A 124 -5.67 -8.12 3.86
N HIS A 125 -6.35 -7.01 3.61
CA HIS A 125 -6.39 -5.84 4.47
C HIS A 125 -7.62 -5.87 5.36
N ARG A 126 -7.44 -5.62 6.66
CA ARG A 126 -8.54 -5.57 7.62
C ARG A 126 -8.47 -4.29 8.44
N LEU A 127 -9.62 -3.65 8.59
CA LEU A 127 -9.86 -2.62 9.60
C LEU A 127 -10.73 -3.25 10.68
N ILE A 128 -10.24 -3.25 11.90
CA ILE A 128 -10.91 -3.84 13.06
C ILE A 128 -11.37 -2.70 13.96
N ASN A 129 -12.68 -2.63 14.24
CA ASN A 129 -13.25 -1.59 15.07
C ASN A 129 -13.26 -2.04 16.54
N HIS A 130 -12.60 -1.28 17.39
CA HIS A 130 -12.58 -1.47 18.86
C HIS A 130 -13.46 -0.46 19.62
N ASN A 131 -14.20 0.40 18.90
CA ASN A 131 -15.13 1.34 19.51
C ASN A 131 -16.40 0.62 19.99
N LEU A 132 -17.14 1.28 20.87
CA LEU A 132 -18.45 0.82 21.35
C LEU A 132 -19.59 1.08 20.33
N TRP A 133 -19.29 1.78 19.23
CA TRP A 133 -20.24 2.13 18.16
C TRP A 133 -19.73 1.66 16.80
N GLY A 134 -20.66 1.61 15.83
CA GLY A 134 -20.33 1.29 14.44
C GLY A 134 -19.47 2.39 13.79
N VAL A 135 -18.51 1.99 12.97
CA VAL A 135 -17.68 2.88 12.16
C VAL A 135 -17.90 2.54 10.69
N GLU A 136 -18.19 3.56 9.88
CA GLU A 136 -18.26 3.45 8.43
C GLU A 136 -16.93 3.92 7.83
N ALA A 137 -16.19 2.99 7.24
CA ALA A 137 -14.90 3.27 6.62
C ALA A 137 -14.59 2.19 5.57
N ALA A 138 -13.77 2.54 4.60
CA ALA A 138 -13.23 1.59 3.62
C ALA A 138 -11.73 1.35 3.86
N PRO A 139 -11.23 0.12 3.74
CA PRO A 139 -9.79 -0.14 3.66
C PRO A 139 -9.21 0.59 2.45
N TRP A 140 -8.18 1.39 2.68
CA TRP A 140 -7.48 2.13 1.64
C TRP A 140 -6.02 1.69 1.61
N SER A 141 -5.74 0.70 0.76
CA SER A 141 -4.38 0.20 0.55
C SER A 141 -3.63 1.12 -0.40
N ILE A 142 -2.44 1.54 0.00
CA ILE A 142 -1.62 2.50 -0.74
C ILE A 142 -0.25 1.88 -0.99
N SER A 143 0.20 1.90 -2.25
CA SER A 143 1.57 1.55 -2.65
C SER A 143 2.26 2.79 -3.21
N VAL A 144 3.44 3.11 -2.68
CA VAL A 144 4.30 4.15 -3.24
C VAL A 144 5.34 3.44 -4.09
N MET A 145 5.24 3.63 -5.41
CA MET A 145 6.11 2.94 -6.38
C MET A 145 7.38 3.72 -6.64
N SER A 146 8.46 3.04 -6.95
CA SER A 146 9.70 3.66 -7.42
C SER A 146 9.48 4.41 -8.73
N PRO A 147 10.19 5.53 -9.00
CA PRO A 147 10.09 6.27 -10.24
C PRO A 147 10.46 5.44 -11.48
N GLY A 148 10.00 5.89 -12.66
CA GLY A 148 10.31 5.26 -13.95
C GLY A 148 9.28 4.21 -14.41
N GLY A 149 8.26 3.92 -13.59
CA GLY A 149 7.20 3.00 -13.92
C GLY A 149 6.05 3.62 -14.73
N ILE A 150 5.14 2.75 -15.15
CA ILE A 150 3.90 3.13 -15.83
C ILE A 150 2.73 2.46 -15.11
N ALA A 151 1.77 3.24 -14.65
CA ALA A 151 0.49 2.73 -14.16
C ALA A 151 -0.48 2.59 -15.33
N ILE A 152 -1.15 1.44 -15.41
CA ILE A 152 -2.18 1.16 -16.42
C ILE A 152 -3.49 0.86 -15.67
N LEU A 153 -4.50 1.68 -15.93
CA LEU A 153 -5.84 1.54 -15.36
C LEU A 153 -6.78 1.05 -16.47
N PRO A 154 -7.20 -0.22 -16.46
CA PRO A 154 -8.17 -0.72 -17.41
C PRO A 154 -9.50 0.02 -17.31
N LEU A 155 -10.10 0.33 -18.43
CA LEU A 155 -11.45 0.87 -18.51
C LEU A 155 -12.48 -0.24 -18.73
N PRO A 156 -13.73 -0.08 -18.27
CA PRO A 156 -14.81 -0.99 -18.57
C PRO A 156 -14.98 -1.18 -20.07
N PRO A 157 -15.42 -2.36 -20.53
CA PRO A 157 -15.72 -2.59 -21.93
C PRO A 157 -16.73 -1.56 -22.45
N ARG A 158 -16.50 -1.07 -23.67
CA ARG A 158 -17.46 -0.22 -24.37
C ARG A 158 -18.63 -1.05 -24.86
N GLY A 159 -19.82 -0.49 -24.83
CA GLY A 159 -21.02 -1.10 -25.36
C GLY A 159 -21.74 -0.14 -26.30
N PRO A 160 -22.55 -0.67 -27.25
CA PRO A 160 -23.30 0.14 -28.21
C PRO A 160 -24.47 0.87 -27.57
N HIS A 161 -24.78 2.05 -28.06
CA HIS A 161 -26.06 2.72 -27.83
C HIS A 161 -27.12 2.11 -28.78
N PRO A 162 -28.36 1.82 -28.34
CA PRO A 162 -28.99 2.20 -27.06
C PRO A 162 -28.92 1.14 -25.93
N GLU A 163 -28.19 0.06 -26.10
CA GLU A 163 -28.17 -1.05 -25.12
C GLU A 163 -27.47 -0.62 -23.79
N PHE A 164 -26.43 0.23 -23.90
CA PHE A 164 -25.63 0.72 -22.78
C PHE A 164 -25.80 2.23 -22.61
N ILE A 165 -26.84 2.62 -21.88
CA ILE A 165 -27.20 4.05 -21.69
C ILE A 165 -26.72 4.64 -20.35
N LEU A 166 -26.22 3.79 -19.42
CA LEU A 166 -25.75 4.25 -18.11
C LEU A 166 -24.23 4.39 -18.08
N PRO A 167 -23.69 5.34 -17.28
CA PRO A 167 -22.26 5.45 -17.06
C PRO A 167 -21.68 4.16 -16.46
N THR A 168 -20.58 3.66 -17.04
CA THR A 168 -19.87 2.46 -16.55
C THR A 168 -18.69 2.78 -15.63
N SER A 169 -18.27 4.05 -15.60
CA SER A 169 -17.17 4.53 -14.76
C SER A 169 -17.37 5.98 -14.36
N ARG A 170 -16.67 6.40 -13.30
CA ARG A 170 -16.65 7.78 -12.82
C ARG A 170 -15.21 8.19 -12.53
N ILE A 171 -14.83 9.39 -12.93
CA ILE A 171 -13.56 10.03 -12.57
C ILE A 171 -13.87 11.15 -11.57
N SER A 172 -13.21 11.11 -10.41
CA SER A 172 -13.23 12.19 -9.42
C SER A 172 -11.93 12.97 -9.50
N ILE A 173 -12.04 14.29 -9.48
CA ILE A 173 -10.90 15.20 -9.66
C ILE A 173 -10.75 16.03 -8.39
N TRP A 174 -9.52 16.06 -7.85
CA TRP A 174 -9.18 16.92 -6.72
C TRP A 174 -8.79 18.33 -7.17
N PRO A 175 -8.93 19.37 -6.31
CA PRO A 175 -8.66 20.76 -6.71
C PRO A 175 -7.24 21.00 -7.22
N TYR A 176 -6.27 20.17 -6.80
CA TYR A 176 -4.87 20.25 -7.20
C TYR A 176 -4.52 19.36 -8.42
N THR A 177 -5.48 18.67 -9.01
CA THR A 177 -5.23 17.77 -10.15
C THR A 177 -5.15 18.60 -11.45
N ASN A 178 -4.03 18.49 -12.15
CA ASN A 178 -3.88 19.05 -13.50
C ASN A 178 -4.10 17.96 -14.55
N LEU A 179 -5.26 17.98 -15.22
CA LEU A 179 -5.58 17.02 -16.28
C LEU A 179 -4.79 17.24 -17.57
N SER A 180 -4.13 18.41 -17.72
CA SER A 180 -3.26 18.71 -18.87
C SER A 180 -1.84 18.17 -18.68
N ASP A 181 -1.54 17.50 -17.57
CA ASP A 181 -0.25 16.90 -17.32
C ASP A 181 0.04 15.82 -18.38
N PRO A 182 1.14 15.92 -19.14
CA PRO A 182 1.45 15.00 -20.25
C PRO A 182 1.70 13.56 -19.81
N ARG A 183 1.84 13.31 -18.51
CA ARG A 183 1.95 11.96 -17.96
C ARG A 183 0.65 11.19 -18.03
N PHE A 184 -0.51 11.87 -18.07
CA PHE A 184 -1.81 11.25 -18.29
C PHE A 184 -2.06 11.03 -19.79
N LYS A 185 -2.28 9.76 -20.17
CA LYS A 185 -2.67 9.40 -21.54
C LYS A 185 -3.94 8.56 -21.51
N PHE A 186 -4.96 9.02 -22.20
CA PHE A 186 -6.25 8.36 -22.29
C PHE A 186 -6.33 7.56 -23.60
N PHE A 187 -6.51 6.26 -23.47
CA PHE A 187 -6.70 5.33 -24.57
C PHE A 187 -8.12 4.74 -24.55
N GLU A 188 -8.49 4.05 -25.59
CA GLU A 188 -9.83 3.47 -25.70
C GLU A 188 -10.14 2.44 -24.60
N LYS A 189 -9.16 1.64 -24.19
CA LYS A 189 -9.32 0.51 -23.25
C LYS A 189 -8.67 0.73 -21.88
N TYR A 190 -7.86 1.75 -21.73
CA TYR A 190 -7.14 2.02 -20.48
C TYR A 190 -6.69 3.48 -20.38
N ILE A 191 -6.39 3.91 -19.16
CA ILE A 191 -5.66 5.13 -18.87
C ILE A 191 -4.24 4.74 -18.47
N GLN A 192 -3.25 5.38 -19.04
CA GLN A 192 -1.84 5.25 -18.72
C GLN A 192 -1.38 6.48 -17.94
N ILE A 193 -0.61 6.24 -16.85
CA ILE A 193 0.04 7.31 -16.09
C ILE A 193 1.53 6.95 -15.98
N THR A 194 2.39 7.78 -16.58
CA THR A 194 3.83 7.62 -16.48
C THR A 194 4.30 8.25 -15.18
N GLN A 195 5.07 7.50 -14.39
CA GLN A 195 5.70 8.03 -13.19
C GLN A 195 7.09 8.58 -13.56
N ASP A 196 7.29 9.86 -13.30
CA ASP A 196 8.54 10.56 -13.57
C ASP A 196 9.18 11.02 -12.26
N ALA A 197 10.51 10.89 -12.16
CA ALA A 197 11.28 11.33 -11.00
C ALA A 197 11.39 12.88 -10.88
N ALA A 198 10.96 13.60 -11.91
CA ALA A 198 11.15 15.05 -12.02
C ALA A 198 10.03 15.88 -11.34
N MET A 199 9.52 15.41 -10.20
CA MET A 199 8.58 16.24 -9.40
C MET A 199 9.06 16.41 -7.98
#